data_7e212b0190f305a1eb4559fa48b376dd
#
_entry.id   7e212b0190f305a1eb4559fa48b376dd
#
_cell.length_a   1.000
_cell.length_b   1.000
_cell.length_c   1.000
_cell.angle_alpha   90.00
_cell.angle_beta   90.00
_cell.angle_gamma   90.00
#
_symmetry.space_group_name_H-M   'P 1'
#
loop_
_entity.id
_entity.type
_entity.pdbx_description
1 polymer ?
#
loop_
_entity_poly.entity_id
_entity_poly.type
_entity_poly.pdbx_seq_one_letter_code
_entity_poly.pdbx_strand_id
1 'polypeptide(L)'
;MVNAARRADKTALAARKPTEYLLRSDPGLLSPTMVYKLTAEGFEMKDVQDMLSISDLYSAEKVLTRIVGKSARTIQRQSKGNQTVRLSSVQSAVAFQFATLLERATKVFGTQMLAEEWLGRPCRYLEGEIPLDVVSNPVGFQVVNDCLERIEYGVYQ
;
A
#
# COMPACT_ATOMS: atom_id res chain seq x y z
N MET A 1 -9.91 24.50 -14.02
CA MET A 1 -11.08 23.83 -13.43
C MET A 1 -10.90 22.30 -13.25
N VAL A 2 -10.29 21.59 -14.18
CA VAL A 2 -10.09 20.14 -14.07
C VAL A 2 -9.13 19.74 -12.94
N ASN A 3 -8.16 20.58 -12.58
CA ASN A 3 -7.19 20.31 -11.50
C ASN A 3 -7.75 20.47 -10.08
N ALA A 4 -8.75 21.31 -9.89
CA ALA A 4 -9.36 21.52 -8.58
C ALA A 4 -10.32 20.37 -8.23
N ALA A 5 -11.07 19.86 -9.20
CA ALA A 5 -11.94 18.69 -9.02
C ALA A 5 -11.15 17.41 -8.75
N ARG A 6 -10.01 17.21 -9.43
CA ARG A 6 -9.08 16.09 -9.16
C ARG A 6 -8.43 16.17 -7.77
N ARG A 7 -8.11 17.39 -7.30
CA ARG A 7 -7.57 17.60 -5.94
C ARG A 7 -8.63 17.37 -4.86
N ALA A 8 -9.86 17.84 -5.09
CA ALA A 8 -10.97 17.61 -4.16
C ALA A 8 -11.35 16.14 -4.07
N ASP A 9 -11.33 15.42 -5.18
CA ASP A 9 -11.59 13.97 -5.23
C ASP A 9 -10.47 13.18 -4.55
N LYS A 10 -9.20 13.54 -4.76
CA LYS A 10 -8.06 13.00 -4.00
C LYS A 10 -8.15 13.29 -2.50
N THR A 11 -8.67 14.45 -2.10
CA THR A 11 -8.78 14.84 -0.69
C THR A 11 -9.93 14.09 -0.01
N ALA A 12 -11.05 13.87 -0.68
CA ALA A 12 -12.16 13.05 -0.19
C ALA A 12 -11.79 11.55 -0.11
N LEU A 13 -11.05 11.06 -1.10
CA LEU A 13 -10.50 9.69 -1.10
C LEU A 13 -9.41 9.51 -0.04
N ALA A 14 -8.60 10.55 0.24
CA ALA A 14 -7.54 10.54 1.25
C ALA A 14 -8.06 10.47 2.70
N ALA A 15 -9.37 10.60 2.95
CA ALA A 15 -9.98 10.37 4.26
C ALA A 15 -10.08 8.88 4.64
N ARG A 16 -9.95 7.97 3.65
CA ARG A 16 -9.95 6.52 3.89
C ARG A 16 -8.52 6.01 4.01
N LYS A 17 -8.32 5.10 4.98
CA LYS A 17 -7.03 4.42 5.14
C LYS A 17 -6.78 3.46 3.96
N PRO A 18 -5.53 3.25 3.54
CA PRO A 18 -5.20 2.27 2.50
C PRO A 18 -5.82 0.89 2.73
N THR A 19 -5.78 0.36 3.95
CA THR A 19 -6.38 -0.95 4.27
C THR A 19 -7.90 -0.97 4.14
N GLU A 20 -8.58 0.15 4.32
CA GLU A 20 -10.05 0.23 4.16
C GLU A 20 -10.50 -0.02 2.72
N TYR A 21 -9.68 0.34 1.74
CA TYR A 21 -9.94 0.02 0.34
C TYR A 21 -9.96 -1.49 0.08
N LEU A 22 -9.02 -2.21 0.70
CA LEU A 22 -8.88 -3.65 0.52
C LEU A 22 -9.92 -4.44 1.31
N LEU A 23 -10.15 -4.05 2.57
CA LEU A 23 -11.04 -4.74 3.49
C LEU A 23 -12.50 -4.29 3.35
N ARG A 24 -12.76 -3.18 2.66
CA ARG A 24 -14.07 -2.53 2.55
C ARG A 24 -14.71 -2.22 3.91
N SER A 25 -13.89 -2.11 4.93
CA SER A 25 -14.28 -1.82 6.31
C SER A 25 -13.12 -1.20 7.07
N ASP A 26 -13.43 -0.52 8.17
CA ASP A 26 -12.39 -0.06 9.09
C ASP A 26 -11.69 -1.28 9.71
N PRO A 27 -10.36 -1.42 9.55
CA PRO A 27 -9.61 -2.53 10.12
C PRO A 27 -9.73 -2.62 11.65
N GLY A 28 -9.99 -1.49 12.34
CA GLY A 28 -10.22 -1.46 13.76
C GLY A 28 -11.51 -2.16 14.23
N LEU A 29 -12.45 -2.37 13.30
CA LEU A 29 -13.72 -3.07 13.56
C LEU A 29 -13.65 -4.57 13.24
N LEU A 30 -12.56 -5.03 12.62
CA LEU A 30 -12.39 -6.41 12.20
C LEU A 30 -11.44 -7.15 13.15
N SER A 31 -11.79 -8.42 13.45
CA SER A 31 -10.86 -9.30 14.17
C SER A 31 -9.67 -9.67 13.26
N PRO A 32 -8.50 -9.99 13.84
CA PRO A 32 -7.37 -10.49 13.04
C PRO A 32 -7.73 -11.71 12.18
N THR A 33 -8.59 -12.59 12.68
CA THR A 33 -9.08 -13.76 11.93
C THR A 33 -9.90 -13.34 10.72
N MET A 34 -10.74 -12.30 10.85
CA MET A 34 -11.52 -11.80 9.72
C MET A 34 -10.62 -11.18 8.66
N VAL A 35 -9.62 -10.40 9.06
CA VAL A 35 -8.62 -9.84 8.13
C VAL A 35 -7.89 -10.96 7.39
N TYR A 36 -7.48 -12.00 8.10
CA TYR A 36 -6.88 -13.20 7.49
C TYR A 36 -7.80 -13.84 6.45
N LYS A 37 -9.07 -14.06 6.79
CA LYS A 37 -10.04 -14.69 5.87
C LYS A 37 -10.26 -13.86 4.60
N LEU A 38 -10.44 -12.55 4.74
CA LEU A 38 -10.62 -11.64 3.60
C LEU A 38 -9.39 -11.64 2.68
N THR A 39 -8.20 -11.66 3.27
CA THR A 39 -6.94 -11.73 2.51
C THR A 39 -6.80 -13.09 1.81
N ALA A 40 -7.16 -14.18 2.49
CA ALA A 40 -7.10 -15.53 1.92
C ALA A 40 -8.10 -15.74 0.76
N GLU A 41 -9.28 -15.12 0.82
CA GLU A 41 -10.24 -15.13 -0.28
C GLU A 41 -9.73 -14.37 -1.51
N GLY A 42 -8.85 -13.41 -1.30
CA GLY A 42 -8.31 -12.55 -2.33
C GLY A 42 -9.07 -11.25 -2.50
N PHE A 43 -8.34 -10.14 -2.65
CA PHE A 43 -8.93 -8.83 -2.91
C PHE A 43 -9.29 -8.67 -4.38
N GLU A 44 -10.31 -7.87 -4.66
CA GLU A 44 -10.63 -7.50 -6.02
C GLU A 44 -9.55 -6.57 -6.58
N MET A 45 -9.19 -6.79 -7.84
CA MET A 45 -8.19 -5.96 -8.55
C MET A 45 -8.52 -4.47 -8.47
N LYS A 46 -9.81 -4.14 -8.61
CA LYS A 46 -10.29 -2.76 -8.52
C LYS A 46 -9.96 -2.12 -7.17
N ASP A 47 -10.19 -2.82 -6.08
CA ASP A 47 -9.92 -2.31 -4.73
C ASP A 47 -8.42 -2.05 -4.53
N VAL A 48 -7.58 -2.93 -5.05
CA VAL A 48 -6.12 -2.74 -5.02
C VAL A 48 -5.70 -1.55 -5.87
N GLN A 49 -6.25 -1.39 -7.06
CA GLN A 49 -5.99 -0.23 -7.92
C GLN A 49 -6.43 1.08 -7.26
N ASP A 50 -7.60 1.10 -6.63
CA ASP A 50 -8.10 2.27 -5.91
C ASP A 50 -7.18 2.62 -4.72
N MET A 51 -6.74 1.62 -3.96
CA MET A 51 -5.78 1.80 -2.87
C MET A 51 -4.46 2.39 -3.37
N LEU A 52 -3.90 1.88 -4.46
CA LEU A 52 -2.65 2.36 -5.00
C LEU A 52 -2.76 3.77 -5.60
N SER A 53 -3.95 4.13 -6.10
CA SER A 53 -4.18 5.44 -6.73
C SER A 53 -4.13 6.62 -5.76
N ILE A 54 -4.27 6.37 -4.46
CA ILE A 54 -4.16 7.44 -3.45
C ILE A 54 -2.72 7.87 -3.21
N SER A 55 -1.74 7.09 -3.65
CA SER A 55 -0.32 7.35 -3.45
C SER A 55 0.37 7.64 -4.79
N ASP A 56 0.93 8.84 -4.93
CA ASP A 56 1.72 9.20 -6.11
C ASP A 56 3.01 8.36 -6.17
N LEU A 57 3.62 8.04 -5.03
CA LEU A 57 4.80 7.17 -4.96
C LEU A 57 4.48 5.76 -5.45
N TYR A 58 3.40 5.16 -4.96
CA TYR A 58 3.02 3.79 -5.35
C TYR A 58 2.66 3.70 -6.83
N SER A 59 2.04 4.74 -7.38
CA SER A 59 1.75 4.83 -8.81
C SER A 59 3.02 4.99 -9.65
N ALA A 60 3.93 5.88 -9.24
CA ALA A 60 5.20 6.14 -9.94
C ALA A 60 6.12 4.92 -9.93
N GLU A 61 6.20 4.20 -8.81
CA GLU A 61 7.04 3.02 -8.63
C GLU A 61 6.39 1.72 -9.12
N LYS A 62 5.23 1.81 -9.77
CA LYS A 62 4.53 0.67 -10.37
C LYS A 62 4.30 -0.48 -9.39
N VAL A 63 3.84 -0.14 -8.18
CA VAL A 63 3.61 -1.12 -7.12
C VAL A 63 2.62 -2.20 -7.54
N LEU A 64 1.61 -1.87 -8.35
CA LEU A 64 0.68 -2.87 -8.89
C LEU A 64 1.40 -3.99 -9.63
N THR A 65 2.38 -3.65 -10.47
CA THR A 65 3.21 -4.63 -11.18
C THR A 65 4.03 -5.49 -10.21
N ARG A 66 4.53 -4.91 -9.13
CA ARG A 66 5.24 -5.65 -8.06
C ARG A 66 4.32 -6.63 -7.35
N ILE A 67 3.07 -6.24 -7.07
CA ILE A 67 2.06 -7.09 -6.42
C ILE A 67 1.64 -8.24 -7.32
N VAL A 68 1.30 -7.95 -8.56
CA VAL A 68 0.70 -8.91 -9.50
C VAL A 68 1.76 -9.74 -10.21
N GLY A 69 2.97 -9.22 -10.36
CA GLY A 69 4.05 -9.87 -11.10
C GLY A 69 3.83 -9.92 -12.61
N LYS A 70 2.92 -9.08 -13.14
CA LYS A 70 2.58 -9.01 -14.56
C LYS A 70 2.69 -7.57 -15.06
N SER A 71 2.94 -7.38 -16.36
CA SER A 71 2.98 -6.07 -16.97
C SER A 71 1.62 -5.35 -16.87
N ALA A 72 1.65 -4.02 -16.84
CA ALA A 72 0.44 -3.19 -16.86
C ALA A 72 -0.49 -3.53 -18.02
N ARG A 73 0.08 -3.87 -19.18
CA ARG A 73 -0.67 -4.27 -20.36
C ARG A 73 -1.45 -5.57 -20.15
N THR A 74 -0.83 -6.56 -19.53
CA THR A 74 -1.48 -7.83 -19.20
C THR A 74 -2.60 -7.63 -18.19
N ILE A 75 -2.39 -6.77 -17.19
CA ILE A 75 -3.39 -6.41 -16.19
C ILE A 75 -4.60 -5.73 -16.86
N GLN A 76 -4.37 -4.79 -17.77
CA GLN A 76 -5.44 -4.12 -18.51
C GLN A 76 -6.25 -5.08 -19.39
N ARG A 77 -5.61 -6.05 -20.01
CA ARG A 77 -6.31 -7.08 -20.80
C ARG A 77 -7.24 -7.93 -19.95
N GLN A 78 -6.82 -8.28 -18.74
CA GLN A 78 -7.64 -9.04 -17.79
C GLN A 78 -8.81 -8.21 -17.23
N SER A 79 -8.63 -6.90 -17.10
CA SER A 79 -9.65 -5.98 -16.58
C SER A 79 -10.76 -5.62 -17.59
N LYS A 80 -10.56 -5.90 -18.88
CA LYS A 80 -11.51 -5.55 -19.96
C LYS A 80 -12.71 -6.48 -20.06
N GLY A 81 -12.74 -7.58 -19.31
CA GLY A 81 -13.92 -8.46 -19.23
C GLY A 81 -14.90 -7.96 -18.16
N ASN A 82 -16.21 -8.26 -18.33
CA ASN A 82 -17.25 -7.97 -17.35
C ASN A 82 -17.13 -8.82 -16.06
N GLN A 83 -16.03 -9.55 -15.88
CA GLN A 83 -15.79 -10.38 -14.72
C GLN A 83 -14.93 -9.64 -13.70
N THR A 84 -15.32 -9.74 -12.44
CA THR A 84 -14.52 -9.28 -11.31
C THR A 84 -13.22 -10.07 -11.25
N VAL A 85 -12.09 -9.41 -11.42
CA VAL A 85 -10.77 -10.03 -11.31
C VAL A 85 -10.34 -9.98 -9.85
N ARG A 86 -10.06 -11.14 -9.28
CA ARG A 86 -9.51 -11.26 -7.92
C ARG A 86 -8.04 -11.63 -7.96
N LEU A 87 -7.29 -11.05 -7.04
CA LEU A 87 -5.92 -11.45 -6.77
C LEU A 87 -5.90 -12.80 -6.04
N SER A 88 -4.80 -13.55 -6.19
CA SER A 88 -4.55 -14.73 -5.36
C SER A 88 -4.36 -14.33 -3.89
N SER A 89 -4.41 -15.31 -2.99
CA SER A 89 -4.14 -15.07 -1.57
C SER A 89 -2.74 -14.51 -1.32
N VAL A 90 -1.75 -14.99 -2.06
CA VAL A 90 -0.36 -14.51 -1.97
C VAL A 90 -0.24 -13.05 -2.45
N GLN A 91 -0.80 -12.74 -3.61
CA GLN A 91 -0.83 -11.37 -4.13
C GLN A 91 -1.59 -10.41 -3.20
N SER A 92 -2.70 -10.87 -2.64
CA SER A 92 -3.49 -10.10 -1.69
C SER A 92 -2.74 -9.82 -0.39
N ALA A 93 -1.95 -10.78 0.10
CA ALA A 93 -1.08 -10.58 1.25
C ALA A 93 -0.03 -9.50 0.97
N VAL A 94 0.57 -9.49 -0.22
CA VAL A 94 1.52 -8.44 -0.63
C VAL A 94 0.85 -7.08 -0.74
N ALA A 95 -0.33 -7.02 -1.34
CA ALA A 95 -1.12 -5.78 -1.41
C ALA A 95 -1.45 -5.23 -0.02
N PHE A 96 -1.82 -6.11 0.91
CA PHE A 96 -2.09 -5.75 2.30
C PHE A 96 -0.85 -5.21 3.00
N GLN A 97 0.33 -5.79 2.75
CA GLN A 97 1.60 -5.28 3.28
C GLN A 97 1.87 -3.85 2.79
N PHE A 98 1.69 -3.57 1.50
CA PHE A 98 1.86 -2.21 0.97
C PHE A 98 0.86 -1.21 1.58
N ALA A 99 -0.39 -1.62 1.77
CA ALA A 99 -1.40 -0.79 2.40
C ALA A 99 -1.06 -0.45 3.85
N THR A 100 -0.72 -1.45 4.66
CA THR A 100 -0.29 -1.28 6.05
C THR A 100 0.97 -0.45 6.18
N LEU A 101 1.92 -0.63 5.28
CA LEU A 101 3.16 0.13 5.26
C LEU A 101 2.92 1.63 5.09
N LEU A 102 2.07 2.00 4.13
CA LEU A 102 1.73 3.41 3.89
C LEU A 102 1.00 4.03 5.08
N GLU A 103 0.04 3.31 5.67
CA GLU A 103 -0.65 3.76 6.88
C GLU A 103 0.31 3.99 8.04
N ARG A 104 1.18 3.02 8.30
CA ARG A 104 2.11 3.09 9.40
C ARG A 104 3.12 4.22 9.22
N ALA A 105 3.68 4.36 8.03
CA ALA A 105 4.59 5.44 7.71
C ALA A 105 3.89 6.81 7.85
N THR A 106 2.65 6.93 7.38
CA THR A 106 1.87 8.16 7.54
C THR A 106 1.65 8.51 9.01
N LYS A 107 1.36 7.52 9.85
CA LYS A 107 1.21 7.71 11.30
C LYS A 107 2.53 8.18 11.95
N VAL A 108 3.65 7.56 11.57
CA VAL A 108 4.97 7.87 12.14
C VAL A 108 5.44 9.27 11.73
N PHE A 109 5.26 9.67 10.49
CA PHE A 109 5.73 10.96 9.97
C PHE A 109 4.68 12.07 10.00
N GLY A 110 3.44 11.76 10.32
CA GLY A 110 2.35 12.71 10.50
C GLY A 110 1.53 13.02 9.25
N THR A 111 2.11 12.93 8.06
CA THR A 111 1.41 13.13 6.78
C THR A 111 1.82 12.08 5.75
N GLN A 112 0.93 11.79 4.81
CA GLN A 112 1.23 10.87 3.71
C GLN A 112 2.39 11.39 2.84
N MET A 113 2.46 12.69 2.62
CA MET A 113 3.55 13.30 1.84
C MET A 113 4.91 13.01 2.45
N LEU A 114 5.07 13.17 3.76
CA LEU A 114 6.32 12.88 4.47
C LEU A 114 6.61 11.37 4.49
N ALA A 115 5.57 10.54 4.63
CA ALA A 115 5.70 9.09 4.55
C ALA A 115 6.24 8.65 3.18
N GLU A 116 5.65 9.15 2.10
CA GLU A 116 6.09 8.85 0.73
C GLU A 116 7.51 9.34 0.47
N GLU A 117 7.86 10.50 0.99
CA GLU A 117 9.22 11.04 0.90
C GLU A 117 10.24 10.10 1.56
N TRP A 118 9.95 9.60 2.75
CA TRP A 118 10.81 8.65 3.44
C TRP A 118 10.87 7.28 2.74
N LEU A 119 9.74 6.77 2.31
CA LEU A 119 9.64 5.47 1.62
C LEU A 119 10.40 5.44 0.29
N GLY A 120 10.49 6.58 -0.39
CA GLY A 120 11.11 6.71 -1.71
C GLY A 120 12.58 7.16 -1.71
N ARG A 121 13.19 7.37 -0.55
CA ARG A 121 14.58 7.85 -0.43
C ARG A 121 15.48 6.84 0.26
N PRO A 122 16.79 6.84 -0.06
CA PRO A 122 17.77 6.02 0.68
C PRO A 122 17.72 6.33 2.18
N CYS A 123 17.67 5.29 2.99
CA CYS A 123 17.60 5.38 4.45
C CYS A 123 18.91 4.88 5.08
N ARG A 124 19.55 5.72 5.89
CA ARG A 124 20.78 5.38 6.58
C ARG A 124 20.65 4.14 7.47
N TYR A 125 19.50 3.98 8.13
CA TYR A 125 19.24 2.84 9.02
C TYR A 125 18.97 1.53 8.27
N LEU A 126 18.80 1.62 6.95
CA LEU A 126 18.68 0.48 6.05
C LEU A 126 19.93 0.33 5.17
N GLU A 127 21.07 0.76 5.70
CA GLU A 127 22.36 0.69 5.01
C GLU A 127 22.40 1.41 3.64
N GLY A 128 21.60 2.48 3.51
CA GLY A 128 21.47 3.25 2.29
C GLY A 128 20.44 2.72 1.30
N GLU A 129 19.74 1.64 1.64
CA GLU A 129 18.66 1.12 0.79
C GLU A 129 17.43 2.01 0.84
N ILE A 130 16.66 2.00 -0.25
CA ILE A 130 15.36 2.66 -0.33
C ILE A 130 14.32 1.78 0.34
N PRO A 131 13.58 2.26 1.36
CA PRO A 131 12.61 1.43 2.09
C PRO A 131 11.62 0.71 1.17
N LEU A 132 11.09 1.39 0.16
CA LEU A 132 10.13 0.79 -0.77
C LEU A 132 10.72 -0.40 -1.55
N ASP A 133 12.02 -0.37 -1.85
CA ASP A 133 12.70 -1.47 -2.54
C ASP A 133 13.00 -2.65 -1.60
N VAL A 134 13.22 -2.36 -0.31
CA VAL A 134 13.44 -3.39 0.72
C VAL A 134 12.17 -4.23 0.95
N VAL A 135 10.99 -3.67 0.75
CA VAL A 135 9.68 -4.34 0.91
C VAL A 135 9.38 -5.34 -0.22
N SER A 136 10.39 -5.92 -0.86
CA SER A 136 10.21 -6.86 -1.96
C SER A 136 9.78 -8.27 -1.53
N ASN A 137 9.95 -8.61 -0.26
CA ASN A 137 9.58 -9.89 0.33
C ASN A 137 9.19 -9.72 1.81
N PRO A 138 8.62 -10.76 2.45
CA PRO A 138 8.18 -10.66 3.85
C PRO A 138 9.28 -10.28 4.85
N VAL A 139 10.52 -10.72 4.62
CA VAL A 139 11.66 -10.36 5.48
C VAL A 139 11.97 -8.87 5.37
N GLY A 140 12.03 -8.35 4.15
CA GLY A 140 12.24 -6.92 3.92
C GLY A 140 11.11 -6.06 4.47
N PHE A 141 9.87 -6.51 4.32
CA PHE A 141 8.73 -5.84 4.94
C PHE A 141 8.89 -5.73 6.47
N GLN A 142 9.30 -6.80 7.13
CA GLN A 142 9.54 -6.79 8.57
C GLN A 142 10.66 -5.83 8.96
N VAL A 143 11.76 -5.82 8.19
CA VAL A 143 12.89 -4.91 8.41
C VAL A 143 12.45 -3.45 8.36
N VAL A 144 11.67 -3.07 7.35
CA VAL A 144 11.15 -1.69 7.22
C VAL A 144 10.18 -1.35 8.34
N ASN A 145 9.32 -2.30 8.70
CA ASN A 145 8.35 -2.14 9.78
C ASN A 145 9.03 -1.92 11.14
N ASP A 146 10.07 -2.70 11.43
CA ASP A 146 10.89 -2.53 12.64
C ASP A 146 11.62 -1.18 12.65
N CYS A 147 12.08 -0.73 11.48
CA CYS A 147 12.68 0.58 11.33
C CYS A 147 11.69 1.71 11.67
N LEU A 148 10.47 1.64 11.14
CA LEU A 148 9.40 2.60 11.45
C LEU A 148 9.05 2.59 12.94
N GLU A 149 8.98 1.42 13.56
CA GLU A 149 8.72 1.29 14.98
C GLU A 149 9.80 1.99 15.82
N ARG A 150 11.06 1.80 15.50
CA ARG A 150 12.16 2.47 16.20
C ARG A 150 12.11 3.99 16.01
N ILE A 151 11.78 4.48 14.83
CA ILE A 151 11.59 5.91 14.58
C ILE A 151 10.43 6.45 15.44
N GLU A 152 9.30 5.73 15.49
CA GLU A 152 8.13 6.12 16.27
C GLU A 152 8.46 6.27 17.76
N TYR A 153 9.25 5.36 18.31
CA TYR A 153 9.63 5.37 19.74
C TYR A 153 10.92 6.16 20.03
N GLY A 154 11.51 6.81 19.03
CA GLY A 154 12.71 7.65 19.23
C GLY A 154 13.95 6.85 19.66
N VAL A 155 14.07 5.59 19.28
CA VAL A 155 15.17 4.70 19.68
C VAL A 155 16.46 4.95 18.88
N TYR A 156 16.40 5.75 17.84
CA TYR A 156 17.57 6.19 17.10
C TYR A 156 18.17 7.42 17.76
N GLN A 157 19.09 7.19 18.62
CA GLN A 157 20.01 8.22 19.11
C GLN A 157 21.39 8.01 18.51
#